data_b23e0003a74e69fb7bfd627f6ac4de49
#
_entry.id   b23e0003a74e69fb7bfd627f6ac4de49
#
_cell.length_a   1.000
_cell.length_b   1.000
_cell.length_c   1.000
_cell.angle_alpha   90.00
_cell.angle_beta   90.00
_cell.angle_gamma   90.00
#
_symmetry.space_group_name_H-M   'P 1'
#
loop_
_entity.id
_entity.type
_entity.pdbx_description
1 polymer ?
#
loop_
_entity_poly.entity_id
_entity_poly.type
_entity_poly.pdbx_seq_one_letter_code
_entity_poly.pdbx_strand_id
1 'polypeptide(L)'
;MSLHRTELGQTGSRVVFCHGLFGQGRNWTQIAKALSADHRVLLLDMPNHGRSPWTETFDYLDLADIVADAIGDEPVTLVGHSMGGKIAMCLALRHPELVERLVVVDVAPVAYASGREFVGYIETMRGMDVASIERREQAEEALREAVPNPVVRSFLLQNFRRTEDGWRWQVNLDLLGEHMASLTGWPGEALGPATYDGPVLWVGGAGSDYISDEHAGEMDRRFPRNRRVLVKGAGHWVHSEQPEVFLEVLRRFLA
;
A
#
# COMPACT_ATOMS: atom_id res chain seq x y z
N MET A 1 14.02 -10.77 -6.80
CA MET A 1 12.94 -11.47 -6.03
C MET A 1 11.67 -11.48 -6.87
N SER A 2 10.91 -12.60 -7.00
CA SER A 2 9.66 -12.63 -7.78
C SER A 2 8.46 -12.37 -6.87
N LEU A 3 7.76 -11.25 -7.07
CA LEU A 3 6.54 -10.93 -6.35
C LEU A 3 5.34 -11.70 -6.90
N HIS A 4 4.39 -12.03 -6.01
CA HIS A 4 3.09 -12.54 -6.45
C HIS A 4 2.32 -11.43 -7.15
N ARG A 5 1.76 -11.75 -8.32
CA ARG A 5 1.06 -10.79 -9.16
C ARG A 5 -0.22 -11.35 -9.75
N THR A 6 -1.18 -10.47 -9.99
CA THR A 6 -2.42 -10.75 -10.71
C THR A 6 -2.57 -9.72 -11.82
N GLU A 7 -2.79 -10.17 -13.03
CA GLU A 7 -2.93 -9.33 -14.23
C GLU A 7 -4.38 -9.33 -14.72
N LEU A 8 -4.89 -8.15 -15.10
CA LEU A 8 -6.22 -7.97 -15.70
C LEU A 8 -6.10 -7.00 -16.89
N GLY A 9 -6.96 -7.18 -17.90
CA GLY A 9 -6.91 -6.37 -19.13
C GLY A 9 -5.81 -6.81 -20.07
N GLN A 10 -5.97 -6.46 -21.36
CA GLN A 10 -5.06 -6.90 -22.43
C GLN A 10 -4.51 -5.73 -23.25
N THR A 11 -5.12 -4.56 -23.14
CA THR A 11 -4.84 -3.38 -23.99
C THR A 11 -4.64 -2.13 -23.18
N GLY A 12 -4.14 -1.08 -23.80
CA GLY A 12 -3.95 0.23 -23.19
C GLY A 12 -2.68 0.36 -22.34
N SER A 13 -2.54 1.48 -21.65
CA SER A 13 -1.42 1.76 -20.76
C SER A 13 -1.43 0.83 -19.55
N ARG A 14 -0.25 0.63 -18.98
CA ARG A 14 -0.09 -0.28 -17.83
C ARG A 14 -0.26 0.47 -16.52
N VAL A 15 -1.13 -0.05 -15.64
CA VAL A 15 -1.39 0.51 -14.30
C VAL A 15 -1.02 -0.53 -13.25
N VAL A 16 -0.13 -0.17 -12.34
CA VAL A 16 0.41 -1.06 -11.30
C VAL A 16 -0.06 -0.59 -9.93
N PHE A 17 -0.56 -1.51 -9.11
CA PHE A 17 -1.06 -1.22 -7.78
C PHE A 17 -0.20 -1.83 -6.68
N CYS A 18 0.23 -0.98 -5.73
CA CYS A 18 0.96 -1.32 -4.52
C CYS A 18 0.06 -1.06 -3.30
N HIS A 19 -0.25 -2.10 -2.55
CA HIS A 19 -1.12 -2.00 -1.37
C HIS A 19 -0.39 -1.47 -0.12
N GLY A 20 -1.15 -1.06 0.89
CA GLY A 20 -0.63 -0.64 2.19
C GLY A 20 -0.34 -1.81 3.14
N LEU A 21 0.10 -1.45 4.36
CA LEU A 21 0.37 -2.42 5.43
C LEU A 21 -0.84 -3.33 5.67
N PHE A 22 -0.60 -4.61 5.89
CA PHE A 22 -1.58 -5.70 6.00
C PHE A 22 -2.46 -5.91 4.75
N GLY A 23 -2.23 -5.17 3.68
CA GLY A 23 -2.94 -5.32 2.42
C GLY A 23 -2.47 -6.53 1.60
N GLN A 24 -3.12 -6.70 0.47
CA GLN A 24 -2.76 -7.66 -0.60
C GLN A 24 -3.21 -7.05 -1.93
N GLY A 25 -2.62 -7.46 -3.05
CA GLY A 25 -3.01 -6.98 -4.38
C GLY A 25 -4.50 -7.10 -4.65
N ARG A 26 -5.14 -8.16 -4.15
CA ARG A 26 -6.59 -8.37 -4.29
C ARG A 26 -7.48 -7.29 -3.67
N ASN A 27 -6.97 -6.44 -2.77
CA ASN A 27 -7.73 -5.31 -2.22
C ASN A 27 -8.10 -4.29 -3.31
N TRP A 28 -7.35 -4.28 -4.40
CA TRP A 28 -7.58 -3.44 -5.56
C TRP A 28 -8.46 -4.07 -6.64
N THR A 29 -8.96 -5.31 -6.45
CA THR A 29 -9.64 -6.07 -7.50
C THR A 29 -10.86 -5.35 -8.08
N GLN A 30 -11.64 -4.64 -7.28
CA GLN A 30 -12.80 -3.90 -7.76
C GLN A 30 -12.38 -2.78 -8.72
N ILE A 31 -11.38 -2.00 -8.34
CA ILE A 31 -10.81 -0.91 -9.15
C ILE A 31 -10.16 -1.47 -10.41
N ALA A 32 -9.37 -2.54 -10.26
CA ALA A 32 -8.69 -3.21 -11.37
C ALA A 32 -9.67 -3.72 -12.42
N LYS A 33 -10.75 -4.39 -12.02
CA LYS A 33 -11.80 -4.85 -12.95
C LYS A 33 -12.47 -3.70 -13.70
N ALA A 34 -12.69 -2.57 -13.03
CA ALA A 34 -13.30 -1.40 -13.66
C ALA A 34 -12.35 -0.70 -14.65
N LEU A 35 -11.03 -0.83 -14.49
CA LEU A 35 -10.02 -0.27 -15.40
C LEU A 35 -9.63 -1.24 -16.51
N SER A 36 -9.83 -2.54 -16.33
CA SER A 36 -9.31 -3.58 -17.24
C SER A 36 -9.93 -3.59 -18.63
N ALA A 37 -10.99 -2.81 -18.87
CA ALA A 37 -11.55 -2.60 -20.21
C ALA A 37 -10.60 -1.77 -21.11
N ASP A 38 -9.88 -0.79 -20.50
CA ASP A 38 -9.10 0.21 -21.23
C ASP A 38 -7.60 0.17 -20.88
N HIS A 39 -7.22 -0.57 -19.82
CA HIS A 39 -5.86 -0.63 -19.29
C HIS A 39 -5.41 -2.06 -18.98
N ARG A 40 -4.10 -2.29 -19.07
CA ARG A 40 -3.44 -3.48 -18.51
C ARG A 40 -3.14 -3.22 -17.05
N VAL A 41 -3.78 -3.94 -16.16
CA VAL A 41 -3.67 -3.73 -14.71
C VAL A 41 -2.86 -4.83 -14.07
N LEU A 42 -1.86 -4.45 -13.26
CA LEU A 42 -1.03 -5.33 -12.47
C LEU A 42 -1.26 -5.07 -10.98
N LEU A 43 -1.71 -6.07 -10.26
CA LEU A 43 -1.85 -6.07 -8.81
C LEU A 43 -0.69 -6.85 -8.19
N LEU A 44 0.10 -6.21 -7.32
CA LEU A 44 1.23 -6.83 -6.64
C LEU A 44 0.88 -7.11 -5.18
N ASP A 45 1.27 -8.28 -4.68
CA ASP A 45 1.46 -8.45 -3.24
C ASP A 45 2.86 -7.90 -2.91
N MET A 46 2.94 -6.90 -2.01
CA MET A 46 4.22 -6.35 -1.59
C MET A 46 5.06 -7.39 -0.83
N PRO A 47 6.40 -7.27 -0.80
CA PRO A 47 7.22 -8.12 0.05
C PRO A 47 6.68 -8.19 1.49
N ASN A 48 6.82 -9.32 2.13
CA ASN A 48 6.33 -9.60 3.48
C ASN A 48 4.79 -9.69 3.63
N HIS A 49 4.05 -9.66 2.51
CA HIS A 49 2.59 -9.72 2.50
C HIS A 49 2.08 -10.77 1.50
N GLY A 50 0.88 -11.27 1.78
CA GLY A 50 0.13 -12.13 0.87
C GLY A 50 0.90 -13.39 0.46
N ARG A 51 1.12 -13.56 -0.84
CA ARG A 51 1.85 -14.69 -1.43
C ARG A 51 3.26 -14.33 -1.86
N SER A 52 3.67 -13.06 -1.70
CA SER A 52 5.02 -12.63 -2.01
C SER A 52 6.03 -13.15 -0.98
N PRO A 53 7.29 -13.34 -1.38
CA PRO A 53 8.35 -13.76 -0.47
C PRO A 53 8.57 -12.75 0.67
N TRP A 54 9.11 -13.27 1.76
CA TRP A 54 9.56 -12.46 2.89
C TRP A 54 11.00 -12.02 2.69
N THR A 55 11.33 -10.82 3.19
CA THR A 55 12.69 -10.27 3.23
C THR A 55 13.27 -10.40 4.63
N GLU A 56 14.59 -10.24 4.75
CA GLU A 56 15.30 -10.25 6.04
C GLU A 56 15.31 -8.85 6.69
N THR A 57 15.11 -7.80 5.89
CA THR A 57 15.11 -6.40 6.31
C THR A 57 13.93 -5.66 5.72
N PHE A 58 13.53 -4.54 6.34
CA PHE A 58 12.55 -3.61 5.80
C PHE A 58 13.22 -2.27 5.50
N ASP A 59 13.40 -1.97 4.23
CA ASP A 59 13.88 -0.68 3.73
C ASP A 59 13.06 -0.24 2.51
N TYR A 60 12.60 1.01 2.49
CA TYR A 60 11.77 1.53 1.39
C TYR A 60 12.50 1.60 0.05
N LEU A 61 13.82 1.81 0.05
CA LEU A 61 14.61 1.88 -1.17
C LEU A 61 14.78 0.49 -1.78
N ASP A 62 15.08 -0.51 -0.94
CA ASP A 62 15.16 -1.91 -1.38
C ASP A 62 13.81 -2.40 -1.89
N LEU A 63 12.72 -2.07 -1.18
CA LEU A 63 11.36 -2.42 -1.61
C LEU A 63 10.97 -1.75 -2.94
N ALA A 64 11.42 -0.51 -3.17
CA ALA A 64 11.22 0.19 -4.44
C ALA A 64 11.96 -0.52 -5.59
N ASP A 65 13.22 -0.93 -5.37
CA ASP A 65 14.01 -1.66 -6.37
C ASP A 65 13.39 -3.05 -6.67
N ILE A 66 12.88 -3.76 -5.67
CA ILE A 66 12.14 -5.02 -5.86
C ILE A 66 10.89 -4.82 -6.71
N VAL A 67 10.14 -3.71 -6.50
CA VAL A 67 8.97 -3.39 -7.32
C VAL A 67 9.40 -2.97 -8.73
N ALA A 68 10.49 -2.21 -8.89
CA ALA A 68 11.05 -1.86 -10.20
C ALA A 68 11.37 -3.12 -11.02
N ASP A 69 12.06 -4.09 -10.43
CA ASP A 69 12.34 -5.39 -11.07
C ASP A 69 11.04 -6.13 -11.48
N ALA A 70 10.00 -6.07 -10.63
CA ALA A 70 8.74 -6.77 -10.88
C ALA A 70 7.92 -6.14 -12.01
N ILE A 71 8.01 -4.82 -12.22
CA ILE A 71 7.32 -4.12 -13.32
C ILE A 71 8.09 -4.21 -14.64
N GLY A 72 9.42 -4.40 -14.61
CA GLY A 72 10.27 -4.43 -15.79
C GLY A 72 10.47 -3.05 -16.43
N ASP A 73 10.92 -3.02 -17.69
CA ASP A 73 11.42 -1.81 -18.35
C ASP A 73 10.32 -0.93 -18.99
N GLU A 74 9.07 -1.37 -19.02
CA GLU A 74 7.98 -0.58 -19.59
C GLU A 74 7.48 0.47 -18.58
N PRO A 75 7.47 1.78 -18.93
CA PRO A 75 6.93 2.81 -18.07
C PRO A 75 5.46 2.57 -17.71
N VAL A 76 5.09 2.81 -16.45
CA VAL A 76 3.77 2.51 -15.92
C VAL A 76 3.14 3.72 -15.23
N THR A 77 1.81 3.71 -15.12
CA THR A 77 1.17 4.48 -14.04
C THR A 77 1.26 3.67 -12.75
N LEU A 78 1.93 4.21 -11.75
CA LEU A 78 2.13 3.54 -10.46
C LEU A 78 1.17 4.10 -9.41
N VAL A 79 0.37 3.24 -8.80
CA VAL A 79 -0.62 3.59 -7.77
C VAL A 79 -0.23 2.93 -6.46
N GLY A 80 0.04 3.71 -5.42
CA GLY A 80 0.43 3.18 -4.12
C GLY A 80 -0.40 3.75 -2.97
N HIS A 81 -0.86 2.89 -2.06
CA HIS A 81 -1.59 3.29 -0.86
C HIS A 81 -0.71 3.15 0.38
N SER A 82 -0.65 4.18 1.22
CA SER A 82 0.04 4.13 2.53
C SER A 82 1.49 3.64 2.39
N MET A 83 1.89 2.52 3.00
CA MET A 83 3.19 1.85 2.80
C MET A 83 3.52 1.69 1.30
N GLY A 84 2.58 1.16 0.50
CA GLY A 84 2.75 1.05 -0.95
C GLY A 84 2.90 2.39 -1.66
N GLY A 85 2.34 3.46 -1.10
CA GLY A 85 2.54 4.85 -1.56
C GLY A 85 3.97 5.33 -1.32
N LYS A 86 4.56 5.02 -0.16
CA LYS A 86 5.97 5.33 0.12
C LYS A 86 6.90 4.55 -0.80
N ILE A 87 6.62 3.26 -1.03
CA ILE A 87 7.38 2.44 -2.01
C ILE A 87 7.28 3.08 -3.41
N ALA A 88 6.08 3.45 -3.84
CA ALA A 88 5.86 4.05 -5.15
C ALA A 88 6.56 5.42 -5.31
N MET A 89 6.56 6.25 -4.26
CA MET A 89 7.31 7.51 -4.24
C MET A 89 8.83 7.28 -4.32
N CYS A 90 9.36 6.32 -3.55
CA CYS A 90 10.78 5.97 -3.61
C CYS A 90 11.16 5.46 -5.01
N LEU A 91 10.32 4.63 -5.63
CA LEU A 91 10.54 4.14 -6.98
C LEU A 91 10.57 5.30 -7.99
N ALA A 92 9.59 6.21 -7.95
CA ALA A 92 9.56 7.36 -8.86
C ALA A 92 10.77 8.29 -8.69
N LEU A 93 11.33 8.41 -7.48
CA LEU A 93 12.51 9.22 -7.21
C LEU A 93 13.83 8.54 -7.60
N ARG A 94 13.89 7.21 -7.62
CA ARG A 94 15.09 6.42 -7.97
C ARG A 94 15.13 5.98 -9.43
N HIS A 95 13.98 5.65 -9.99
CA HIS A 95 13.77 5.11 -11.33
C HIS A 95 12.68 5.90 -12.07
N PRO A 96 12.87 7.24 -12.24
CA PRO A 96 11.84 8.10 -12.84
C PRO A 96 11.44 7.68 -14.26
N GLU A 97 12.34 7.00 -14.99
CA GLU A 97 12.10 6.47 -16.34
C GLU A 97 11.07 5.33 -16.36
N LEU A 98 10.84 4.64 -15.25
CA LEU A 98 9.86 3.56 -15.13
C LEU A 98 8.46 4.06 -14.75
N VAL A 99 8.31 5.33 -14.37
CA VAL A 99 7.04 5.89 -13.90
C VAL A 99 6.56 6.97 -14.85
N GLU A 100 5.51 6.67 -15.62
CA GLU A 100 4.86 7.66 -16.50
C GLU A 100 3.99 8.63 -15.70
N ARG A 101 3.22 8.10 -14.74
CA ARG A 101 2.37 8.85 -13.81
C ARG A 101 2.42 8.20 -12.43
N LEU A 102 2.35 8.99 -11.38
CA LEU A 102 2.32 8.50 -10.00
C LEU A 102 1.00 8.90 -9.33
N VAL A 103 0.34 7.93 -8.69
CA VAL A 103 -0.83 8.16 -7.82
C VAL A 103 -0.50 7.69 -6.42
N VAL A 104 -0.51 8.61 -5.47
CA VAL A 104 -0.24 8.33 -4.06
C VAL A 104 -1.54 8.46 -3.26
N VAL A 105 -1.92 7.38 -2.60
CA VAL A 105 -3.18 7.30 -1.87
C VAL A 105 -2.91 7.37 -0.37
N ASP A 106 -3.34 8.45 0.21
CA ASP A 106 -3.41 8.76 1.64
C ASP A 106 -2.11 8.54 2.42
N VAL A 107 -1.01 9.09 1.88
CA VAL A 107 0.30 9.18 2.53
C VAL A 107 1.12 10.32 1.93
N ALA A 108 1.98 10.97 2.71
CA ALA A 108 2.93 11.98 2.25
C ALA A 108 4.39 11.50 2.36
N PRO A 109 5.36 12.15 1.69
CA PRO A 109 6.79 11.81 1.74
C PRO A 109 7.43 12.32 3.03
N VAL A 110 6.91 11.90 4.18
CA VAL A 110 7.35 12.31 5.52
C VAL A 110 7.39 11.13 6.49
N ALA A 111 8.12 11.29 7.59
CA ALA A 111 8.03 10.39 8.73
C ALA A 111 6.82 10.77 9.59
N TYR A 112 6.06 9.77 10.02
CA TYR A 112 4.91 9.96 10.92
C TYR A 112 5.29 9.59 12.34
N ALA A 113 4.97 10.46 13.29
CA ALA A 113 5.22 10.22 14.71
C ALA A 113 4.27 9.16 15.32
N SER A 114 3.15 8.87 14.65
CA SER A 114 2.12 7.95 15.12
C SER A 114 2.16 6.64 14.31
N GLY A 115 2.50 5.55 14.95
CA GLY A 115 2.39 4.18 14.45
C GLY A 115 1.79 3.26 15.52
N ARG A 116 1.33 3.84 16.65
CA ARG A 116 0.89 3.09 17.84
C ARG A 116 -0.25 2.11 17.53
N GLU A 117 -1.17 2.50 16.67
CA GLU A 117 -2.29 1.64 16.29
C GLU A 117 -1.79 0.40 15.55
N PHE A 118 -0.88 0.56 14.59
CA PHE A 118 -0.29 -0.56 13.84
C PHE A 118 0.58 -1.45 14.71
N VAL A 119 1.33 -0.87 15.66
CA VAL A 119 2.07 -1.64 16.67
C VAL A 119 1.10 -2.51 17.47
N GLY A 120 0.00 -1.93 17.96
CA GLY A 120 -1.03 -2.69 18.70
C GLY A 120 -1.64 -3.82 17.88
N TYR A 121 -1.89 -3.60 16.59
CA TYR A 121 -2.38 -4.66 15.69
C TYR A 121 -1.36 -5.79 15.51
N ILE A 122 -0.09 -5.45 15.30
CA ILE A 122 0.98 -6.45 15.16
C ILE A 122 1.13 -7.27 16.46
N GLU A 123 1.19 -6.61 17.60
CA GLU A 123 1.32 -7.26 18.90
C GLU A 123 0.15 -8.21 19.18
N THR A 124 -1.07 -7.77 18.88
CA THR A 124 -2.27 -8.60 19.04
C THR A 124 -2.26 -9.82 18.11
N MET A 125 -1.92 -9.62 16.84
CA MET A 125 -1.82 -10.71 15.87
C MET A 125 -0.70 -11.71 16.23
N ARG A 126 0.45 -11.24 16.70
CA ARG A 126 1.57 -12.09 17.16
C ARG A 126 1.25 -12.85 18.44
N GLY A 127 0.53 -12.21 19.35
CA GLY A 127 0.13 -12.80 20.63
C GLY A 127 -0.98 -13.85 20.53
N MET A 128 -1.61 -14.01 19.37
CA MET A 128 -2.66 -14.99 19.18
C MET A 128 -2.09 -16.41 19.16
N ASP A 129 -2.62 -17.30 19.99
CA ASP A 129 -2.30 -18.73 19.96
C ASP A 129 -2.91 -19.40 18.72
N VAL A 130 -2.18 -19.27 17.60
CA VAL A 130 -2.62 -19.78 16.29
C VAL A 130 -2.83 -21.29 16.29
N ALA A 131 -2.09 -22.04 17.13
CA ALA A 131 -2.18 -23.49 17.19
C ALA A 131 -3.53 -23.96 17.80
N SER A 132 -4.16 -23.15 18.65
CA SER A 132 -5.47 -23.44 19.24
C SER A 132 -6.64 -23.12 18.32
N ILE A 133 -6.40 -22.43 17.18
CA ILE A 133 -7.46 -21.98 16.27
C ILE A 133 -7.89 -23.12 15.34
N GLU A 134 -9.10 -23.57 15.47
CA GLU A 134 -9.72 -24.57 14.59
C GLU A 134 -10.55 -23.91 13.47
N ARG A 135 -11.18 -22.77 13.78
CA ARG A 135 -12.08 -22.04 12.88
C ARG A 135 -11.77 -20.53 12.89
N ARG A 136 -12.00 -19.88 11.76
CA ARG A 136 -11.73 -18.45 11.56
C ARG A 136 -12.46 -17.55 12.58
N GLU A 137 -13.65 -17.94 13.00
CA GLU A 137 -14.45 -17.18 13.97
C GLU A 137 -13.77 -17.08 15.34
N GLN A 138 -12.96 -18.09 15.73
CA GLN A 138 -12.16 -18.03 16.96
C GLN A 138 -11.05 -16.98 16.85
N ALA A 139 -10.41 -16.84 15.69
CA ALA A 139 -9.43 -15.78 15.43
C ALA A 139 -10.09 -14.40 15.44
N GLU A 140 -11.31 -14.28 14.91
CA GLU A 140 -12.07 -13.02 14.97
C GLU A 140 -12.41 -12.62 16.40
N GLU A 141 -12.81 -13.59 17.23
CA GLU A 141 -13.08 -13.34 18.65
C GLU A 141 -11.82 -12.96 19.41
N ALA A 142 -10.68 -13.63 19.15
CA ALA A 142 -9.40 -13.32 19.79
C ALA A 142 -8.91 -11.88 19.50
N LEU A 143 -9.26 -11.32 18.34
CA LEU A 143 -8.91 -9.94 17.98
C LEU A 143 -9.94 -8.90 18.46
N ARG A 144 -11.11 -9.29 18.96
CA ARG A 144 -12.25 -8.39 19.19
C ARG A 144 -11.97 -7.27 20.18
N GLU A 145 -11.30 -7.58 21.27
CA GLU A 145 -11.00 -6.61 22.33
C GLU A 145 -10.00 -5.55 21.84
N ALA A 146 -8.89 -5.97 21.24
CA ALA A 146 -7.82 -5.08 20.78
C ALA A 146 -8.15 -4.37 19.46
N VAL A 147 -9.04 -4.96 18.64
CA VAL A 147 -9.48 -4.40 17.36
C VAL A 147 -11.02 -4.33 17.35
N PRO A 148 -11.64 -3.36 18.03
CA PRO A 148 -13.09 -3.28 18.18
C PRO A 148 -13.84 -3.06 16.86
N ASN A 149 -13.22 -2.32 15.90
CA ASN A 149 -13.81 -2.06 14.59
C ASN A 149 -13.88 -3.34 13.74
N PRO A 150 -15.08 -3.84 13.38
CA PRO A 150 -15.23 -5.09 12.65
C PRO A 150 -14.66 -5.02 11.21
N VAL A 151 -14.63 -3.83 10.59
CA VAL A 151 -14.08 -3.64 9.25
C VAL A 151 -12.56 -3.82 9.29
N VAL A 152 -11.90 -3.17 10.25
CA VAL A 152 -10.45 -3.31 10.46
C VAL A 152 -10.10 -4.76 10.83
N ARG A 153 -10.85 -5.38 11.73
CA ARG A 153 -10.66 -6.76 12.13
C ARG A 153 -10.77 -7.73 10.95
N SER A 154 -11.78 -7.56 10.10
CA SER A 154 -11.93 -8.35 8.86
C SER A 154 -10.79 -8.13 7.89
N PHE A 155 -10.30 -6.88 7.77
CA PHE A 155 -9.16 -6.52 6.96
C PHE A 155 -7.87 -7.20 7.45
N LEU A 156 -7.58 -7.18 8.74
CA LEU A 156 -6.42 -7.89 9.30
C LEU A 156 -6.53 -9.40 9.08
N LEU A 157 -7.69 -9.99 9.34
CA LEU A 157 -7.95 -11.43 9.20
C LEU A 157 -7.91 -11.91 7.74
N GLN A 158 -7.89 -11.05 6.73
CA GLN A 158 -7.62 -11.49 5.37
C GLN A 158 -6.25 -12.15 5.22
N ASN A 159 -5.31 -11.84 6.12
CA ASN A 159 -3.98 -12.41 6.17
C ASN A 159 -3.91 -13.73 6.96
N PHE A 160 -4.99 -14.12 7.63
CA PHE A 160 -5.08 -15.37 8.38
C PHE A 160 -5.61 -16.49 7.49
N ARG A 161 -4.78 -17.47 7.19
CA ARG A 161 -5.07 -18.50 6.18
C ARG A 161 -4.87 -19.90 6.73
N ARG A 162 -5.76 -20.78 6.32
CA ARG A 162 -5.62 -22.23 6.56
C ARG A 162 -4.67 -22.83 5.53
N THR A 163 -3.73 -23.64 6.02
CA THR A 163 -2.78 -24.44 5.24
C THR A 163 -2.94 -25.91 5.62
N GLU A 164 -2.15 -26.79 5.03
CA GLU A 164 -2.10 -28.22 5.39
C GLU A 164 -1.66 -28.43 6.85
N ASP A 165 -0.74 -27.55 7.33
CA ASP A 165 -0.20 -27.58 8.68
C ASP A 165 -1.03 -26.82 9.73
N GLY A 166 -2.21 -26.32 9.36
CA GLY A 166 -3.07 -25.52 10.25
C GLY A 166 -3.22 -24.06 9.78
N TRP A 167 -3.53 -23.17 10.72
CA TRP A 167 -3.68 -21.75 10.44
C TRP A 167 -2.35 -21.03 10.54
N ARG A 168 -2.15 -19.97 9.72
CA ARG A 168 -0.99 -19.11 9.80
C ARG A 168 -1.29 -17.69 9.29
N TRP A 169 -0.49 -16.74 9.72
CA TRP A 169 -0.43 -15.41 9.13
C TRP A 169 0.37 -15.42 7.83
N GLN A 170 -0.17 -14.80 6.77
CA GLN A 170 0.52 -14.58 5.47
C GLN A 170 1.23 -13.23 5.42
N VAL A 171 1.38 -12.57 6.52
CA VAL A 171 2.10 -11.31 6.69
C VAL A 171 3.24 -11.55 7.68
N ASN A 172 4.42 -11.01 7.38
CA ASN A 172 5.61 -11.18 8.21
C ASN A 172 5.55 -10.23 9.42
N LEU A 173 4.74 -10.61 10.43
CA LEU A 173 4.48 -9.79 11.61
C LEU A 173 5.75 -9.51 12.41
N ASP A 174 6.69 -10.44 12.45
CA ASP A 174 7.93 -10.30 13.21
C ASP A 174 8.80 -9.18 12.62
N LEU A 175 9.11 -9.29 11.34
CA LEU A 175 9.89 -8.27 10.64
C LEU A 175 9.22 -6.89 10.70
N LEU A 176 7.92 -6.82 10.41
CA LEU A 176 7.19 -5.55 10.39
C LEU A 176 7.13 -4.91 11.78
N GLY A 177 6.99 -5.71 12.84
CA GLY A 177 7.02 -5.23 14.22
C GLY A 177 8.40 -4.68 14.62
N GLU A 178 9.48 -5.36 14.26
CA GLU A 178 10.85 -4.95 14.52
C GLU A 178 11.25 -3.67 13.75
N HIS A 179 10.64 -3.46 12.57
CA HIS A 179 10.96 -2.33 11.69
C HIS A 179 9.88 -1.23 11.66
N MET A 180 9.05 -1.11 12.71
CA MET A 180 7.99 -0.08 12.76
C MET A 180 8.51 1.35 12.57
N ALA A 181 9.69 1.68 13.09
CA ALA A 181 10.30 2.99 12.89
C ALA A 181 10.63 3.28 11.41
N SER A 182 11.13 2.29 10.70
CA SER A 182 11.37 2.37 9.24
C SER A 182 10.06 2.47 8.48
N LEU A 183 9.05 1.69 8.85
CA LEU A 183 7.75 1.63 8.21
C LEU A 183 6.98 2.96 8.34
N THR A 184 7.01 3.60 9.51
CA THR A 184 6.44 4.95 9.71
C THR A 184 7.36 6.05 9.20
N GLY A 185 8.66 5.77 9.04
CA GLY A 185 9.70 6.67 8.57
C GLY A 185 9.57 7.09 7.11
N TRP A 186 10.50 7.94 6.67
CA TRP A 186 10.69 8.33 5.29
C TRP A 186 12.21 8.43 5.00
N PRO A 187 12.73 7.78 3.94
CA PRO A 187 14.16 7.74 3.66
C PRO A 187 14.67 9.01 2.95
N GLY A 188 14.17 10.18 3.38
CA GLY A 188 14.43 11.46 2.72
C GLY A 188 15.89 11.86 2.64
N GLU A 189 16.70 11.49 3.63
CA GLU A 189 18.14 11.75 3.65
C GLU A 189 18.87 10.89 2.60
N ALA A 190 18.57 9.60 2.54
CA ALA A 190 19.16 8.69 1.57
C ALA A 190 18.75 8.99 0.12
N LEU A 191 17.56 9.54 -0.09
CA LEU A 191 17.09 10.04 -1.39
C LEU A 191 17.76 11.35 -1.80
N GLY A 192 18.41 12.06 -0.86
CA GLY A 192 19.09 13.33 -1.17
C GLY A 192 18.16 14.38 -1.80
N PRO A 193 18.61 15.12 -2.83
CA PRO A 193 17.82 16.16 -3.51
C PRO A 193 16.93 15.62 -4.63
N ALA A 194 16.76 14.31 -4.77
CA ALA A 194 16.00 13.71 -5.87
C ALA A 194 14.58 14.29 -5.99
N THR A 195 14.16 14.57 -7.22
CA THR A 195 12.82 15.02 -7.60
C THR A 195 12.27 14.14 -8.72
N TYR A 196 10.95 14.03 -8.78
CA TYR A 196 10.25 13.37 -9.88
C TYR A 196 9.41 14.40 -10.65
N ASP A 197 9.75 14.66 -11.89
CA ASP A 197 9.14 15.70 -12.73
C ASP A 197 7.92 15.20 -13.54
N GLY A 198 7.55 13.95 -13.41
CA GLY A 198 6.33 13.39 -13.98
C GLY A 198 5.06 13.87 -13.25
N PRO A 199 3.88 13.66 -13.84
CA PRO A 199 2.62 14.04 -13.21
C PRO A 199 2.32 13.18 -11.98
N VAL A 200 1.93 13.84 -10.88
CA VAL A 200 1.59 13.18 -9.61
C VAL A 200 0.19 13.58 -9.15
N LEU A 201 -0.57 12.59 -8.70
CA LEU A 201 -1.87 12.78 -8.05
C LEU A 201 -1.83 12.25 -6.62
N TRP A 202 -2.08 13.11 -5.64
CA TRP A 202 -2.41 12.69 -4.29
C TRP A 202 -3.92 12.57 -4.11
N VAL A 203 -4.37 11.44 -3.56
CA VAL A 203 -5.77 11.19 -3.24
C VAL A 203 -5.87 10.87 -1.76
N GLY A 204 -6.29 11.85 -0.96
CA GLY A 204 -6.45 11.70 0.49
C GLY A 204 -7.90 11.53 0.90
N GLY A 205 -8.14 10.90 2.07
CA GLY A 205 -9.42 10.93 2.74
C GLY A 205 -9.61 12.22 3.52
N ALA A 206 -10.77 12.88 3.39
CA ALA A 206 -11.03 14.11 4.15
C ALA A 206 -11.13 13.90 5.67
N GLY A 207 -11.29 12.66 6.12
CA GLY A 207 -11.25 12.25 7.53
C GLY A 207 -9.91 11.64 7.96
N SER A 208 -8.85 11.81 7.16
CA SER A 208 -7.50 11.27 7.42
C SER A 208 -6.50 12.39 7.65
N ASP A 209 -5.55 12.19 8.56
CA ASP A 209 -4.47 13.14 8.87
C ASP A 209 -3.16 12.82 8.12
N TYR A 210 -3.14 11.80 7.25
CA TYR A 210 -1.92 11.39 6.52
C TYR A 210 -1.50 12.37 5.42
N ILE A 211 -2.43 13.15 4.87
CA ILE A 211 -2.14 14.25 3.97
C ILE A 211 -2.70 15.53 4.58
N SER A 212 -1.82 16.40 5.05
CA SER A 212 -2.17 17.70 5.64
C SER A 212 -1.41 18.83 4.94
N ASP A 213 -1.81 20.08 5.22
CA ASP A 213 -1.12 21.26 4.70
C ASP A 213 0.34 21.36 5.19
N GLU A 214 0.66 20.79 6.35
CA GLU A 214 2.03 20.73 6.89
C GLU A 214 2.97 19.93 5.99
N HIS A 215 2.45 18.93 5.29
CA HIS A 215 3.21 18.07 4.38
C HIS A 215 3.42 18.69 3.00
N ALA A 216 2.69 19.78 2.68
CA ALA A 216 2.65 20.40 1.36
C ALA A 216 4.05 20.76 0.83
N GLY A 217 4.89 21.34 1.69
CA GLY A 217 6.22 21.78 1.31
C GLY A 217 7.12 20.65 0.81
N GLU A 218 7.10 19.48 1.47
CA GLU A 218 7.89 18.31 1.08
C GLU A 218 7.29 17.64 -0.17
N MET A 219 5.96 17.59 -0.29
CA MET A 219 5.27 17.09 -1.46
C MET A 219 5.62 17.92 -2.71
N ASP A 220 5.58 19.26 -2.62
CA ASP A 220 5.88 20.14 -3.73
C ASP A 220 7.38 20.14 -4.10
N ARG A 221 8.26 20.02 -3.09
CA ARG A 221 9.70 19.95 -3.29
C ARG A 221 10.13 18.71 -4.06
N ARG A 222 9.58 17.54 -3.72
CA ARG A 222 9.94 16.26 -4.32
C ARG A 222 9.21 15.96 -5.62
N PHE A 223 7.99 16.48 -5.74
CA PHE A 223 7.05 16.17 -6.82
C PHE A 223 6.39 17.46 -7.34
N PRO A 224 7.14 18.33 -8.05
CA PRO A 224 6.69 19.69 -8.39
C PRO A 224 5.44 19.71 -9.29
N ARG A 225 5.17 18.67 -10.07
CA ARG A 225 3.98 18.56 -10.93
C ARG A 225 2.86 17.77 -10.28
N ASN A 226 2.48 18.13 -9.07
CA ASN A 226 1.45 17.41 -8.33
C ASN A 226 0.08 18.12 -8.32
N ARG A 227 -0.95 17.29 -8.10
CA ARG A 227 -2.32 17.71 -7.77
C ARG A 227 -2.79 16.95 -6.55
N ARG A 228 -3.67 17.57 -5.75
CA ARG A 228 -4.19 16.99 -4.51
C ARG A 228 -5.71 16.97 -4.58
N VAL A 229 -6.31 15.84 -4.22
CA VAL A 229 -7.74 15.64 -4.12
C VAL A 229 -8.06 15.02 -2.76
N LEU A 230 -8.98 15.65 -2.01
CA LEU A 230 -9.50 15.09 -0.76
C LEU A 230 -10.91 14.54 -1.01
N VAL A 231 -11.09 13.26 -0.71
CA VAL A 231 -12.35 12.54 -0.91
C VAL A 231 -13.18 12.64 0.36
N LYS A 232 -14.35 13.32 0.27
CA LYS A 232 -15.29 13.45 1.38
C LYS A 232 -15.88 12.09 1.77
N GLY A 233 -16.03 11.86 3.07
CA GLY A 233 -16.59 10.61 3.61
C GLY A 233 -15.63 9.43 3.55
N ALA A 234 -14.36 9.68 3.27
CA ALA A 234 -13.29 8.69 3.36
C ALA A 234 -12.30 9.05 4.47
N GLY A 235 -11.79 8.02 5.16
CA GLY A 235 -10.61 8.04 6.02
C GLY A 235 -9.38 7.51 5.28
N HIS A 236 -8.56 6.70 5.98
CA HIS A 236 -7.30 6.18 5.44
C HIS A 236 -7.47 5.21 4.25
N TRP A 237 -8.56 4.47 4.19
CA TRP A 237 -8.80 3.48 3.11
C TRP A 237 -9.69 4.04 2.00
N VAL A 238 -9.28 5.17 1.39
CA VAL A 238 -10.06 5.94 0.40
C VAL A 238 -10.67 5.05 -0.70
N HIS A 239 -9.87 4.16 -1.27
CA HIS A 239 -10.27 3.27 -2.36
C HIS A 239 -11.26 2.17 -1.95
N SER A 240 -11.35 1.89 -0.65
CA SER A 240 -12.28 0.92 -0.06
C SER A 240 -13.56 1.59 0.47
N GLU A 241 -13.42 2.78 1.04
CA GLU A 241 -14.52 3.51 1.66
C GLU A 241 -15.35 4.30 0.63
N GLN A 242 -14.70 4.81 -0.43
CA GLN A 242 -15.33 5.57 -1.52
C GLN A 242 -14.86 5.08 -2.91
N PRO A 243 -15.08 3.81 -3.26
CA PRO A 243 -14.49 3.19 -4.45
C PRO A 243 -14.92 3.84 -5.76
N GLU A 244 -16.15 4.31 -5.87
CA GLU A 244 -16.68 4.94 -7.09
C GLU A 244 -16.04 6.32 -7.31
N VAL A 245 -15.93 7.13 -6.24
CA VAL A 245 -15.29 8.45 -6.29
C VAL A 245 -13.81 8.30 -6.60
N PHE A 246 -13.14 7.36 -5.93
CA PHE A 246 -11.73 7.05 -6.19
C PHE A 246 -11.50 6.65 -7.66
N LEU A 247 -12.33 5.76 -8.19
CA LEU A 247 -12.25 5.31 -9.58
C LEU A 247 -12.44 6.47 -10.58
N GLU A 248 -13.40 7.36 -10.33
CA GLU A 248 -13.64 8.53 -11.18
C GLU A 248 -12.45 9.48 -11.18
N VAL A 249 -11.87 9.77 -10.00
CA VAL A 249 -10.67 10.59 -9.85
C VAL A 249 -9.49 9.97 -10.58
N LEU A 250 -9.29 8.65 -10.44
CA LEU A 250 -8.22 7.92 -11.10
C LEU A 250 -8.38 7.94 -12.62
N ARG A 251 -9.58 7.66 -13.15
CA ARG A 251 -9.86 7.71 -14.61
C ARG A 251 -9.56 9.07 -15.23
N ARG A 252 -9.93 10.16 -14.55
CA ARG A 252 -9.63 11.53 -15.02
C ARG A 252 -8.13 11.82 -15.06
N PHE A 253 -7.37 11.19 -14.19
CA PHE A 253 -5.92 11.35 -14.17
C PHE A 253 -5.23 10.47 -15.22
N LEU A 254 -5.80 9.31 -15.56
CA LEU A 254 -5.31 8.40 -16.58
C LEU A 254 -5.58 8.89 -18.02
N ALA A 255 -6.65 9.64 -18.22
CA ALA A 255 -6.99 10.28 -19.50
C ALA A 255 -5.97 11.38 -19.87
#